data_fbc7854a271ba908afb07e81c7ef6720
#
_entry.id   fbc7854a271ba908afb07e81c7ef6720
#
_cell.length_a   1.000
_cell.length_b   1.000
_cell.length_c   1.000
_cell.angle_alpha   90.00
_cell.angle_beta   90.00
_cell.angle_gamma   90.00
#
_symmetry.space_group_name_H-M   'P 1'
#
loop_
_entity.id
_entity.type
_entity.pdbx_description
1 polymer ?
#
loop_
_entity_poly.entity_id
_entity_poly.type
_entity_poly.pdbx_seq_one_letter_code
_entity_poly.pdbx_strand_id
1 'polypeptide(L)'
;MVEAGKISVHPSAVIDEGCSIGEGTKIWHFSHIMSSCTIGRDCNIGQNVVISPDVVIGSRVRIQNNVSVYTGVTCEDEVFLGPSMVFTNVINPRSAVSRKNEYLKTHVGKGASIGANATIVCGIKIGQFAFIGAGAVVTKDVPAFALVVGNPARQTGWMSEKGHKLKFDQSGIAVCPETDQKYKLERGTVKILQ
;
A
#
# COMPACT_ATOMS: atom_id res chain seq x y z
N MET A 1 -28.48 5.95 4.62
CA MET A 1 -28.19 4.72 3.85
C MET A 1 -27.46 5.14 2.58
N VAL A 2 -26.23 4.69 2.35
CA VAL A 2 -25.48 4.98 1.12
C VAL A 2 -26.03 4.04 0.04
N GLU A 3 -26.57 4.58 -1.06
CA GLU A 3 -27.00 3.77 -2.21
C GLU A 3 -25.82 2.91 -2.70
N ALA A 4 -26.04 1.61 -2.83
CA ALA A 4 -25.03 0.71 -3.38
C ALA A 4 -24.69 1.15 -4.83
N GLY A 5 -23.39 1.30 -5.13
CA GLY A 5 -22.90 1.61 -6.47
C GLY A 5 -22.49 3.06 -6.74
N LYS A 6 -22.72 4.01 -5.83
CA LYS A 6 -22.28 5.40 -6.01
C LYS A 6 -20.99 5.69 -5.25
N ILE A 7 -20.16 6.59 -5.80
CA ILE A 7 -19.00 7.16 -5.09
C ILE A 7 -19.54 8.07 -3.97
N SER A 8 -19.01 7.93 -2.76
CA SER A 8 -19.34 8.79 -1.61
C SER A 8 -18.18 9.73 -1.34
N VAL A 9 -18.39 11.02 -1.54
CA VAL A 9 -17.39 12.07 -1.32
C VAL A 9 -17.87 12.99 -0.23
N HIS A 10 -17.07 13.18 0.82
CA HIS A 10 -17.40 14.16 1.85
C HIS A 10 -17.33 15.59 1.29
N PRO A 11 -18.24 16.52 1.64
CA PRO A 11 -18.27 17.88 1.08
C PRO A 11 -16.98 18.69 1.25
N SER A 12 -16.15 18.36 2.25
CA SER A 12 -14.85 19.01 2.45
C SER A 12 -13.68 18.38 1.68
N ALA A 13 -13.92 17.29 0.94
CA ALA A 13 -12.91 16.70 0.09
C ALA A 13 -12.86 17.42 -1.27
N VAL A 14 -11.66 17.50 -1.85
CA VAL A 14 -11.42 18.12 -3.15
C VAL A 14 -10.99 17.04 -4.13
N ILE A 15 -11.59 17.02 -5.32
CA ILE A 15 -11.20 16.14 -6.42
C ILE A 15 -10.95 17.01 -7.64
N ASP A 16 -9.70 17.00 -8.13
CA ASP A 16 -9.31 17.74 -9.32
C ASP A 16 -9.82 17.04 -10.61
N GLU A 17 -9.74 17.75 -11.72
CA GLU A 17 -10.17 17.25 -13.01
C GLU A 17 -9.37 16.03 -13.52
N GLY A 18 -9.98 15.23 -14.38
CA GLY A 18 -9.37 14.09 -15.05
C GLY A 18 -9.23 12.84 -14.17
N CYS A 19 -9.76 12.83 -12.95
CA CYS A 19 -9.76 11.66 -12.08
C CYS A 19 -10.81 10.63 -12.49
N SER A 20 -10.44 9.35 -12.48
CA SER A 20 -11.35 8.21 -12.62
C SER A 20 -11.48 7.49 -11.29
N ILE A 21 -12.69 7.42 -10.73
CA ILE A 21 -12.95 6.81 -9.41
C ILE A 21 -14.03 5.77 -9.55
N GLY A 22 -13.73 4.54 -9.14
CA GLY A 22 -14.63 3.39 -9.22
C GLY A 22 -15.77 3.44 -8.20
N GLU A 23 -16.86 2.79 -8.55
CA GLU A 23 -18.07 2.67 -7.73
C GLU A 23 -17.77 2.14 -6.33
N GLY A 24 -18.59 2.48 -5.34
CA GLY A 24 -18.46 2.06 -3.95
C GLY A 24 -17.31 2.71 -3.18
N THR A 25 -16.46 3.51 -3.86
CA THR A 25 -15.34 4.20 -3.21
C THR A 25 -15.83 5.35 -2.34
N LYS A 26 -15.25 5.46 -1.14
CA LYS A 26 -15.56 6.48 -0.13
C LYS A 26 -14.36 7.38 0.09
N ILE A 27 -14.57 8.69 0.03
CA ILE A 27 -13.55 9.71 0.26
C ILE A 27 -13.98 10.58 1.43
N TRP A 28 -13.18 10.58 2.48
CA TRP A 28 -13.52 11.23 3.74
C TRP A 28 -13.01 12.69 3.80
N HIS A 29 -13.22 13.30 4.97
CA HIS A 29 -12.99 14.72 5.24
C HIS A 29 -11.60 15.21 4.85
N PHE A 30 -11.52 16.39 4.25
CA PHE A 30 -10.29 17.14 3.97
C PHE A 30 -9.27 16.39 3.09
N SER A 31 -9.70 15.37 2.35
CA SER A 31 -8.82 14.68 1.42
C SER A 31 -8.76 15.40 0.09
N HIS A 32 -7.60 15.38 -0.56
CA HIS A 32 -7.38 15.98 -1.87
C HIS A 32 -6.90 14.91 -2.86
N ILE A 33 -7.72 14.62 -3.85
CA ILE A 33 -7.38 13.77 -4.99
C ILE A 33 -6.98 14.68 -6.12
N MET A 34 -5.70 14.75 -6.42
CA MET A 34 -5.15 15.63 -7.44
C MET A 34 -5.38 15.05 -8.84
N SER A 35 -5.11 15.85 -9.86
CA SER A 35 -5.49 15.58 -11.24
C SER A 35 -5.00 14.23 -11.80
N SER A 36 -5.77 13.69 -12.74
CA SER A 36 -5.43 12.49 -13.54
C SER A 36 -5.21 11.20 -12.73
N CYS A 37 -5.71 11.14 -11.50
CA CYS A 37 -5.64 9.92 -10.68
C CYS A 37 -6.62 8.85 -11.16
N THR A 38 -6.21 7.58 -11.03
CA THR A 38 -7.10 6.44 -11.22
C THR A 38 -7.26 5.70 -9.89
N ILE A 39 -8.49 5.56 -9.40
CA ILE A 39 -8.83 4.86 -8.16
C ILE A 39 -9.88 3.80 -8.49
N GLY A 40 -9.61 2.56 -8.13
CA GLY A 40 -10.50 1.43 -8.35
C GLY A 40 -11.78 1.48 -7.51
N ARG A 41 -12.54 0.39 -7.54
CA ARG A 41 -13.84 0.26 -6.85
C ARG A 41 -13.66 -0.09 -5.37
N ASP A 42 -14.66 0.22 -4.56
CA ASP A 42 -14.79 -0.19 -3.16
C ASP A 42 -13.62 0.23 -2.29
N CYS A 43 -12.92 1.30 -2.66
CA CYS A 43 -11.83 1.87 -1.85
C CYS A 43 -12.38 2.68 -0.68
N ASN A 44 -11.55 2.83 0.35
CA ASN A 44 -11.83 3.73 1.47
C ASN A 44 -10.64 4.66 1.67
N ILE A 45 -10.82 5.91 1.29
CA ILE A 45 -9.79 6.96 1.39
C ILE A 45 -10.08 7.76 2.66
N GLY A 46 -9.26 7.55 3.67
CA GLY A 46 -9.41 8.14 5.00
C GLY A 46 -9.34 9.66 5.01
N GLN A 47 -9.48 10.23 6.19
CA GLN A 47 -9.44 11.68 6.39
C GLN A 47 -8.04 12.23 6.16
N ASN A 48 -7.97 13.45 5.58
CA ASN A 48 -6.72 14.19 5.38
C ASN A 48 -5.68 13.40 4.56
N VAL A 49 -6.16 12.71 3.51
CA VAL A 49 -5.33 11.97 2.56
C VAL A 49 -5.04 12.86 1.36
N VAL A 50 -3.80 12.86 0.88
CA VAL A 50 -3.42 13.50 -0.38
C VAL A 50 -3.01 12.42 -1.37
N ILE A 51 -3.62 12.42 -2.55
CA ILE A 51 -3.22 11.58 -3.68
C ILE A 51 -2.73 12.51 -4.80
N SER A 52 -1.42 12.48 -5.04
CA SER A 52 -0.75 13.34 -6.02
C SER A 52 -1.10 12.95 -7.46
N PRO A 53 -0.84 13.82 -8.45
CA PRO A 53 -1.20 13.56 -9.85
C PRO A 53 -0.68 12.22 -10.38
N ASP A 54 -1.42 11.63 -11.31
CA ASP A 54 -1.08 10.41 -12.06
C ASP A 54 -0.91 9.15 -11.20
N VAL A 55 -1.34 9.17 -9.94
CA VAL A 55 -1.30 8.01 -9.06
C VAL A 55 -2.37 6.99 -9.47
N VAL A 56 -2.01 5.71 -9.43
CA VAL A 56 -2.91 4.59 -9.72
C VAL A 56 -3.15 3.76 -8.47
N ILE A 57 -4.40 3.66 -8.05
CA ILE A 57 -4.86 2.86 -6.92
C ILE A 57 -5.82 1.79 -7.43
N GLY A 58 -5.56 0.53 -7.13
CA GLY A 58 -6.41 -0.61 -7.45
C GLY A 58 -7.74 -0.59 -6.68
N SER A 59 -8.48 -1.68 -6.75
CA SER A 59 -9.79 -1.83 -6.09
C SER A 59 -9.63 -2.33 -4.66
N ARG A 60 -10.63 -2.03 -3.81
CA ARG A 60 -10.70 -2.48 -2.39
C ARG A 60 -9.50 -2.04 -1.54
N VAL A 61 -8.82 -0.98 -1.96
CA VAL A 61 -7.71 -0.38 -1.22
C VAL A 61 -8.22 0.40 -0.01
N ARG A 62 -7.53 0.28 1.11
CA ARG A 62 -7.82 1.01 2.35
C ARG A 62 -6.66 1.96 2.65
N ILE A 63 -6.87 3.25 2.47
CA ILE A 63 -5.91 4.28 2.85
C ILE A 63 -6.41 4.91 4.15
N GLN A 64 -5.63 4.80 5.20
CA GLN A 64 -5.96 5.36 6.51
C GLN A 64 -5.69 6.87 6.56
N ASN A 65 -6.03 7.50 7.68
CA ASN A 65 -5.91 8.96 7.83
C ASN A 65 -4.46 9.45 7.73
N ASN A 66 -4.30 10.68 7.25
CA ASN A 66 -3.02 11.41 7.18
C ASN A 66 -1.96 10.72 6.30
N VAL A 67 -2.37 10.11 5.21
CA VAL A 67 -1.45 9.47 4.24
C VAL A 67 -1.30 10.36 3.02
N SER A 68 -0.05 10.53 2.56
CA SER A 68 0.25 11.16 1.27
C SER A 68 0.79 10.12 0.30
N VAL A 69 0.08 9.94 -0.82
CA VAL A 69 0.48 9.05 -1.92
C VAL A 69 1.00 9.93 -3.04
N TYR A 70 2.32 9.93 -3.24
CA TYR A 70 2.97 10.82 -4.20
C TYR A 70 2.98 10.28 -5.64
N THR A 71 3.12 11.18 -6.61
CA THR A 71 3.34 10.85 -8.02
C THR A 71 4.43 9.79 -8.17
N GLY A 72 4.16 8.76 -8.98
CA GLY A 72 5.04 7.61 -9.19
C GLY A 72 4.69 6.39 -8.34
N VAL A 73 3.77 6.52 -7.38
CA VAL A 73 3.26 5.37 -6.60
C VAL A 73 2.13 4.69 -7.37
N THR A 74 2.18 3.36 -7.39
CA THR A 74 1.10 2.50 -7.87
C THR A 74 0.78 1.46 -6.79
N CYS A 75 -0.49 1.35 -6.39
CA CYS A 75 -0.98 0.31 -5.49
C CYS A 75 -1.90 -0.63 -6.27
N GLU A 76 -1.65 -1.93 -6.19
CA GLU A 76 -2.58 -2.94 -6.69
C GLU A 76 -3.81 -3.08 -5.78
N ASP A 77 -4.69 -4.05 -6.08
CA ASP A 77 -5.90 -4.31 -5.33
C ASP A 77 -5.61 -4.70 -3.87
N GLU A 78 -6.56 -4.41 -2.98
CA GLU A 78 -6.58 -4.89 -1.59
C GLU A 78 -5.41 -4.40 -0.73
N VAL A 79 -4.67 -3.39 -1.17
CA VAL A 79 -3.58 -2.79 -0.38
C VAL A 79 -4.13 -2.05 0.83
N PHE A 80 -3.45 -2.20 1.97
CA PHE A 80 -3.71 -1.44 3.19
C PHE A 80 -2.56 -0.47 3.46
N LEU A 81 -2.86 0.82 3.53
CA LEU A 81 -1.95 1.89 3.92
C LEU A 81 -2.34 2.39 5.31
N GLY A 82 -1.52 2.08 6.31
CA GLY A 82 -1.75 2.42 7.71
C GLY A 82 -1.70 3.93 7.98
N PRO A 83 -2.28 4.39 9.11
CA PRO A 83 -2.36 5.82 9.39
C PRO A 83 -0.98 6.45 9.47
N SER A 84 -0.87 7.63 8.87
CA SER A 84 0.37 8.44 8.87
C SER A 84 1.60 7.74 8.28
N MET A 85 1.43 6.68 7.49
CA MET A 85 2.55 6.13 6.73
C MET A 85 2.97 7.12 5.65
N VAL A 86 4.22 7.03 5.20
CA VAL A 86 4.83 8.00 4.29
C VAL A 86 5.46 7.30 3.09
N PHE A 87 5.14 7.75 1.88
CA PHE A 87 5.96 7.52 0.69
C PHE A 87 6.91 8.69 0.47
N THR A 88 8.10 8.45 -0.08
CA THR A 88 8.93 9.50 -0.69
C THR A 88 8.84 9.40 -2.22
N ASN A 89 9.36 10.39 -2.95
CA ASN A 89 9.37 10.36 -4.42
C ASN A 89 10.73 10.70 -5.03
N VAL A 90 11.65 11.29 -4.26
CA VAL A 90 13.05 11.53 -4.63
C VAL A 90 13.99 11.07 -3.52
N ILE A 91 15.22 10.70 -3.89
CA ILE A 91 16.23 10.21 -2.94
C ILE A 91 16.97 11.37 -2.25
N ASN A 92 17.19 12.46 -2.95
CA ASN A 92 18.07 13.55 -2.54
C ASN A 92 17.40 14.93 -2.67
N PRO A 93 16.31 15.20 -1.95
CA PRO A 93 15.61 16.47 -2.05
C PRO A 93 16.49 17.66 -1.57
N ARG A 94 16.36 18.78 -2.26
CA ARG A 94 16.93 20.08 -1.85
C ARG A 94 15.96 21.17 -2.28
N SER A 95 15.65 22.14 -1.41
CA SER A 95 14.67 23.19 -1.73
C SER A 95 15.11 24.08 -2.89
N ALA A 96 16.40 24.32 -3.04
CA ALA A 96 16.97 25.14 -4.12
C ALA A 96 17.09 24.38 -5.46
N VAL A 97 16.77 23.08 -5.53
CA VAL A 97 16.94 22.26 -6.73
C VAL A 97 15.62 21.57 -7.07
N SER A 98 15.05 21.90 -8.23
CA SER A 98 13.86 21.20 -8.73
C SER A 98 14.23 19.80 -9.20
N ARG A 99 13.56 18.77 -8.65
CA ARG A 99 13.72 17.36 -9.01
C ARG A 99 12.44 16.74 -9.53
N LYS A 100 11.55 17.55 -10.08
CA LYS A 100 10.22 17.08 -10.56
C LYS A 100 10.33 16.01 -11.66
N ASN A 101 11.44 15.98 -12.41
CA ASN A 101 11.69 14.99 -13.46
C ASN A 101 12.47 13.77 -12.97
N GLU A 102 12.77 13.69 -11.66
CA GLU A 102 13.57 12.62 -11.05
C GLU A 102 12.73 11.74 -10.10
N TYR A 103 11.40 11.80 -10.19
CA TYR A 103 10.53 10.97 -9.35
C TYR A 103 10.71 9.50 -9.65
N LEU A 104 11.01 8.73 -8.62
CA LEU A 104 11.17 7.28 -8.72
C LEU A 104 9.85 6.56 -8.47
N LYS A 105 9.57 5.56 -9.30
CA LYS A 105 8.35 4.77 -9.20
C LYS A 105 8.42 3.80 -8.03
N THR A 106 7.34 3.73 -7.24
CA THR A 106 7.16 2.75 -6.17
C THR A 106 5.93 1.91 -6.47
N HIS A 107 6.09 0.59 -6.44
CA HIS A 107 5.01 -0.34 -6.71
C HIS A 107 4.65 -1.11 -5.44
N VAL A 108 3.36 -1.14 -5.11
CA VAL A 108 2.83 -1.89 -3.97
C VAL A 108 1.91 -2.99 -4.50
N GLY A 109 2.34 -4.23 -4.34
CA GLY A 109 1.65 -5.43 -4.83
C GLY A 109 0.36 -5.73 -4.06
N LYS A 110 -0.49 -6.51 -4.71
CA LYS A 110 -1.82 -6.90 -4.22
C LYS A 110 -1.79 -7.39 -2.77
N GLY A 111 -2.74 -6.92 -1.97
CA GLY A 111 -2.92 -7.35 -0.58
C GLY A 111 -1.80 -6.98 0.38
N ALA A 112 -0.80 -6.20 -0.06
CA ALA A 112 0.26 -5.74 0.83
C ALA A 112 -0.29 -4.81 1.91
N SER A 113 0.26 -4.93 3.13
CA SER A 113 -0.11 -4.09 4.28
C SER A 113 1.10 -3.27 4.73
N ILE A 114 0.92 -1.96 4.81
CA ILE A 114 1.94 -1.03 5.31
C ILE A 114 1.46 -0.48 6.65
N GLY A 115 2.21 -0.73 7.71
CA GLY A 115 1.85 -0.35 9.08
C GLY A 115 1.90 1.16 9.32
N ALA A 116 1.26 1.59 10.41
CA ALA A 116 1.21 2.99 10.83
C ALA A 116 2.62 3.60 10.96
N ASN A 117 2.78 4.86 10.55
CA ASN A 117 4.05 5.61 10.60
C ASN A 117 5.24 4.93 9.88
N ALA A 118 5.01 3.93 9.03
CA ALA A 118 6.07 3.37 8.22
C ALA A 118 6.50 4.35 7.12
N THR A 119 7.78 4.34 6.77
CA THR A 119 8.32 5.14 5.66
C THR A 119 8.80 4.23 4.54
N ILE A 120 8.29 4.47 3.34
CA ILE A 120 8.68 3.76 2.12
C ILE A 120 9.55 4.69 1.27
N VAL A 121 10.82 4.37 1.17
CA VAL A 121 11.74 5.11 0.30
C VAL A 121 11.39 4.78 -1.16
N CYS A 122 11.39 5.78 -2.01
CA CYS A 122 10.98 5.62 -3.43
C CYS A 122 11.92 4.71 -4.24
N GLY A 123 11.43 4.22 -5.37
CA GLY A 123 12.20 3.41 -6.30
C GLY A 123 12.20 1.91 -5.98
N ILE A 124 11.33 1.46 -5.08
CA ILE A 124 11.28 0.05 -4.64
C ILE A 124 9.96 -0.63 -5.00
N LYS A 125 9.99 -1.96 -4.95
CA LYS A 125 8.81 -2.81 -5.09
C LYS A 125 8.48 -3.50 -3.77
N ILE A 126 7.22 -3.43 -3.36
CA ILE A 126 6.67 -4.19 -2.26
C ILE A 126 5.86 -5.33 -2.85
N GLY A 127 6.26 -6.57 -2.59
CA GLY A 127 5.62 -7.76 -3.15
C GLY A 127 4.22 -7.98 -2.59
N GLN A 128 3.42 -8.77 -3.31
CA GLN A 128 2.06 -9.10 -2.91
C GLN A 128 2.03 -9.71 -1.50
N PHE A 129 1.01 -9.35 -0.72
CA PHE A 129 0.81 -9.81 0.65
C PHE A 129 2.01 -9.58 1.59
N ALA A 130 2.97 -8.73 1.21
CA ALA A 130 4.03 -8.31 2.12
C ALA A 130 3.44 -7.51 3.28
N PHE A 131 4.04 -7.63 4.45
CA PHE A 131 3.59 -6.96 5.66
C PHE A 131 4.73 -6.10 6.22
N ILE A 132 4.53 -4.80 6.17
CA ILE A 132 5.46 -3.80 6.70
C ILE A 132 4.98 -3.44 8.11
N GLY A 133 5.81 -3.70 9.11
CA GLY A 133 5.48 -3.35 10.50
C GLY A 133 5.40 -1.84 10.72
N ALA A 134 4.63 -1.44 11.73
CA ALA A 134 4.50 -0.02 12.11
C ALA A 134 5.87 0.60 12.41
N GLY A 135 6.09 1.84 11.99
CA GLY A 135 7.34 2.58 12.18
C GLY A 135 8.55 2.07 11.39
N ALA A 136 8.38 1.08 10.51
CA ALA A 136 9.48 0.56 9.72
C ALA A 136 9.93 1.57 8.63
N VAL A 137 11.25 1.62 8.36
CA VAL A 137 11.82 2.40 7.25
C VAL A 137 12.33 1.45 6.17
N VAL A 138 11.56 1.33 5.10
CA VAL A 138 11.84 0.40 3.99
C VAL A 138 12.68 1.09 2.94
N THR A 139 13.88 0.58 2.70
CA THR A 139 14.88 1.16 1.80
C THR A 139 15.25 0.26 0.62
N LYS A 140 14.65 -0.94 0.54
CA LYS A 140 14.91 -1.95 -0.51
C LYS A 140 13.62 -2.69 -0.84
N ASP A 141 13.62 -3.38 -1.98
CA ASP A 141 12.53 -4.27 -2.38
C ASP A 141 12.16 -5.26 -1.27
N VAL A 142 10.87 -5.50 -1.15
CA VAL A 142 10.30 -6.44 -0.17
C VAL A 142 9.70 -7.62 -0.92
N PRO A 143 10.13 -8.86 -0.63
CA PRO A 143 9.56 -10.05 -1.26
C PRO A 143 8.07 -10.22 -0.95
N ALA A 144 7.35 -10.92 -1.85
CA ALA A 144 5.96 -11.32 -1.59
C ALA A 144 5.87 -12.13 -0.28
N PHE A 145 4.82 -11.89 0.50
CA PHE A 145 4.56 -12.52 1.81
C PHE A 145 5.59 -12.20 2.91
N ALA A 146 6.61 -11.40 2.65
CA ALA A 146 7.62 -11.10 3.67
C ALA A 146 7.07 -10.20 4.78
N LEU A 147 7.42 -10.52 6.02
CA LEU A 147 7.25 -9.63 7.17
C LEU A 147 8.55 -8.85 7.39
N VAL A 148 8.49 -7.54 7.27
CA VAL A 148 9.63 -6.65 7.50
C VAL A 148 9.33 -5.63 8.60
N VAL A 149 10.30 -5.38 9.47
CA VAL A 149 10.17 -4.44 10.61
C VAL A 149 11.49 -3.70 10.86
N GLY A 150 11.40 -2.59 11.56
CA GLY A 150 12.55 -1.83 12.06
C GLY A 150 13.04 -0.71 11.17
N ASN A 151 14.08 -0.02 11.62
CA ASN A 151 14.77 1.07 10.91
C ASN A 151 16.30 0.84 10.93
N PRO A 152 16.91 0.56 9.78
CA PRO A 152 16.29 0.20 8.51
C PRO A 152 15.53 -1.14 8.58
N ALA A 153 14.47 -1.28 7.79
CA ALA A 153 13.62 -2.47 7.81
C ALA A 153 14.40 -3.74 7.44
N ARG A 154 14.12 -4.82 8.17
CA ARG A 154 14.70 -6.15 7.95
C ARG A 154 13.58 -7.19 7.93
N GLN A 155 13.73 -8.18 7.08
CA GLN A 155 12.81 -9.30 7.06
C GLN A 155 12.99 -10.16 8.31
N THR A 156 11.90 -10.41 9.01
CA THR A 156 11.86 -11.18 10.26
C THR A 156 10.96 -12.41 10.19
N GLY A 157 10.30 -12.62 9.04
CA GLY A 157 9.43 -13.76 8.83
C GLY A 157 8.58 -13.63 7.57
N TRP A 158 7.46 -14.35 7.59
CA TRP A 158 6.52 -14.44 6.50
C TRP A 158 5.10 -14.37 7.01
N MET A 159 4.19 -13.85 6.18
CA MET A 159 2.77 -13.67 6.49
C MET A 159 1.90 -14.44 5.51
N SER A 160 0.74 -14.91 5.96
CA SER A 160 -0.30 -15.44 5.06
C SER A 160 -1.07 -14.29 4.40
N GLU A 161 -1.88 -14.59 3.39
CA GLU A 161 -2.83 -13.62 2.79
C GLU A 161 -3.80 -13.02 3.80
N LYS A 162 -4.04 -13.68 4.94
CA LYS A 162 -4.91 -13.21 6.01
C LYS A 162 -4.16 -12.46 7.12
N GLY A 163 -2.85 -12.22 6.94
CA GLY A 163 -2.06 -11.45 7.92
C GLY A 163 -1.62 -12.24 9.14
N HIS A 164 -1.62 -13.59 9.07
CA HIS A 164 -1.06 -14.43 10.13
C HIS A 164 0.40 -14.77 9.86
N LYS A 165 1.23 -14.73 10.90
CA LYS A 165 2.63 -15.13 10.79
C LYS A 165 2.75 -16.61 10.46
N LEU A 166 3.42 -16.92 9.36
CA LEU A 166 3.67 -18.29 8.92
C LEU A 166 4.85 -18.89 9.69
N LYS A 167 4.62 -20.09 10.25
CA LYS A 167 5.65 -20.89 10.92
C LYS A 167 5.89 -22.14 10.06
N PHE A 168 7.00 -22.16 9.35
CA PHE A 168 7.37 -23.26 8.46
C PHE A 168 7.96 -24.43 9.27
N ASP A 169 7.54 -25.64 8.95
CA ASP A 169 8.12 -26.88 9.48
C ASP A 169 9.41 -27.25 8.76
N GLN A 170 10.01 -28.40 9.11
CA GLN A 170 11.25 -28.90 8.51
C GLN A 170 11.13 -29.18 7.00
N SER A 171 9.91 -29.47 6.51
CA SER A 171 9.63 -29.65 5.10
C SER A 171 9.42 -28.33 4.35
N GLY A 172 9.45 -27.17 5.06
CA GLY A 172 9.19 -25.87 4.51
C GLY A 172 7.70 -25.61 4.26
N ILE A 173 6.80 -26.26 5.00
CA ILE A 173 5.35 -26.07 4.89
C ILE A 173 4.85 -25.26 6.10
N ALA A 174 3.95 -24.32 5.86
CA ALA A 174 3.20 -23.62 6.89
C ALA A 174 1.72 -23.59 6.53
N VAL A 175 0.86 -23.53 7.56
CA VAL A 175 -0.60 -23.47 7.39
C VAL A 175 -1.12 -22.19 8.00
N CYS A 176 -2.00 -21.49 7.30
CA CYS A 176 -2.71 -20.33 7.85
C CYS A 176 -3.77 -20.80 8.85
N PRO A 177 -3.75 -20.31 10.10
CA PRO A 177 -4.69 -20.77 11.14
C PRO A 177 -6.14 -20.33 10.91
N GLU A 178 -6.38 -19.38 10.00
CA GLU A 178 -7.72 -18.86 9.71
C GLU A 178 -8.40 -19.57 8.52
N THR A 179 -7.61 -20.04 7.56
CA THR A 179 -8.16 -20.56 6.28
C THR A 179 -7.66 -21.95 5.92
N ASP A 180 -6.81 -22.56 6.75
CA ASP A 180 -6.12 -23.81 6.47
C ASP A 180 -5.31 -23.82 5.15
N GLN A 181 -5.15 -22.65 4.52
CA GLN A 181 -4.35 -22.51 3.32
C GLN A 181 -2.89 -22.87 3.61
N LYS A 182 -2.33 -23.74 2.79
CA LYS A 182 -0.93 -24.18 2.90
C LYS A 182 0.00 -23.32 2.07
N TYR A 183 1.17 -23.07 2.61
CA TYR A 183 2.24 -22.28 1.99
C TYR A 183 3.54 -23.10 1.98
N LYS A 184 4.33 -22.95 0.94
CA LYS A 184 5.65 -23.57 0.79
C LYS A 184 6.73 -22.50 0.73
N LEU A 185 7.72 -22.63 1.57
CA LEU A 185 8.94 -21.82 1.51
C LEU A 185 10.00 -22.59 0.73
N GLU A 186 10.41 -22.04 -0.41
CA GLU A 186 11.45 -22.61 -1.25
C GLU A 186 12.41 -21.52 -1.70
N ARG A 187 13.71 -21.70 -1.47
CA ARG A 187 14.78 -20.77 -1.90
C ARG A 187 14.49 -19.31 -1.54
N GLY A 188 13.97 -19.06 -0.32
CA GLY A 188 13.64 -17.70 0.13
C GLY A 188 12.42 -17.08 -0.52
N THR A 189 11.54 -17.87 -1.11
CA THR A 189 10.27 -17.43 -1.73
C THR A 189 9.13 -18.27 -1.17
N VAL A 190 8.02 -17.61 -0.84
CA VAL A 190 6.80 -18.27 -0.37
C VAL A 190 5.82 -18.42 -1.54
N LYS A 191 5.24 -19.60 -1.67
CA LYS A 191 4.18 -19.93 -2.63
C LYS A 191 2.99 -20.52 -1.91
N ILE A 192 1.79 -20.26 -2.43
CA ILE A 192 0.56 -20.90 -1.99
C ILE A 192 0.52 -22.30 -2.63
N LEU A 193 0.21 -23.31 -1.83
CA LEU A 193 -0.04 -24.65 -2.33
C LEU A 193 -1.55 -24.78 -2.66
N GLN A 194 -1.82 -25.36 -3.80
CA GLN A 194 -3.20 -25.72 -4.22
C GLN A 194 -3.67 -26.96 -3.49
#